data_26ce1e49718d97fe49c2dd365f263f31
#
_entry.id   26ce1e49718d97fe49c2dd365f263f31
#
_cell.length_a   1.000
_cell.length_b   1.000
_cell.length_c   1.000
_cell.angle_alpha   90.00
_cell.angle_beta   90.00
_cell.angle_gamma   90.00
#
_symmetry.space_group_name_H-M   'P 1'
#
loop_
_entity.id
_entity.type
_entity.pdbx_description
1 polymer ?
#
loop_
_entity_poly.entity_id
_entity_poly.type
_entity_poly.pdbx_seq_one_letter_code
_entity_poly.pdbx_strand_id
1 'polypeptide(L)'
;MFKKNLLLFILLTLISCNATKSPIVTTKKGSGKNTAYSQKNKKSKGRNEVIESTSRTVVKNDVVSGYVLQYKDIAMSNMKTYGIPASIILAQGILESGAGRGKLAESANNHFGIKCHADWKGDSVRHDDDSSQECFRKYDKVSESYRDHALFLKGKVRYASLFELDKDDYQAWAKGLRKAGYATDPRYPDKLISYIERYNLGQYDAQVLGTNYVPVENQNRRIVVRNSGNDTFYEVQKGDTLYSISKKYNLLVDDLKQKNNLSDNTLFVGQKLKVK
;
A
#
# COMPACT_ATOMS: atom_id res chain seq x y z
N MET A 1 -42.40 -35.00 47.05
CA MET A 1 -41.70 -35.87 48.06
C MET A 1 -40.24 -35.93 47.75
N PHE A 2 -39.42 -35.60 48.80
CA PHE A 2 -37.95 -35.82 48.98
C PHE A 2 -36.99 -35.23 47.94
N LYS A 3 -36.41 -34.06 48.16
CA LYS A 3 -35.20 -33.70 48.94
C LYS A 3 -34.09 -34.79 48.93
N LYS A 4 -32.94 -34.42 48.34
CA LYS A 4 -31.66 -34.66 49.01
C LYS A 4 -30.55 -33.73 48.46
N ASN A 5 -30.09 -32.89 49.38
CA ASN A 5 -28.87 -32.11 49.33
C ASN A 5 -27.67 -33.06 49.25
N LEU A 6 -26.63 -32.72 48.50
CA LEU A 6 -25.29 -33.16 48.86
C LEU A 6 -24.31 -32.00 48.64
N LEU A 7 -23.90 -31.46 49.78
CA LEU A 7 -22.70 -30.63 49.97
C LEU A 7 -21.47 -31.49 49.70
N LEU A 8 -20.56 -31.02 48.88
CA LEU A 8 -19.19 -31.51 48.95
C LEU A 8 -18.17 -30.40 48.70
N PHE A 9 -17.56 -30.04 49.79
CA PHE A 9 -16.19 -29.60 50.08
C PHE A 9 -15.33 -28.97 49.00
N ILE A 10 -15.04 -27.72 49.28
CA ILE A 10 -13.95 -26.88 48.81
C ILE A 10 -12.60 -27.51 49.28
N LEU A 11 -11.70 -27.78 48.34
CA LEU A 11 -10.29 -27.95 48.64
C LEU A 11 -9.49 -26.90 47.89
N LEU A 12 -9.12 -25.84 48.59
CA LEU A 12 -8.14 -24.85 48.16
C LEU A 12 -6.76 -25.47 48.16
N THR A 13 -6.14 -25.59 46.99
CA THR A 13 -4.69 -25.76 46.87
C THR A 13 -4.08 -24.51 46.29
N LEU A 14 -3.41 -23.76 47.14
CA LEU A 14 -2.52 -22.67 46.80
C LEU A 14 -1.27 -23.25 46.10
N ILE A 15 -1.12 -23.00 44.79
CA ILE A 15 0.14 -23.25 44.09
C ILE A 15 0.82 -21.91 43.89
N SER A 16 1.92 -21.74 44.58
CA SER A 16 2.85 -20.61 44.58
C SER A 16 3.44 -20.41 43.19
N CYS A 17 3.28 -19.23 42.59
CA CYS A 17 3.99 -18.80 41.38
C CYS A 17 5.45 -18.45 41.74
N ASN A 18 6.40 -19.23 41.26
CA ASN A 18 7.79 -18.82 41.17
C ASN A 18 7.98 -17.98 39.89
N ALA A 19 8.18 -16.69 40.06
CA ALA A 19 8.57 -15.77 38.99
C ALA A 19 10.10 -15.88 38.78
N THR A 20 10.53 -16.50 37.70
CA THR A 20 11.90 -16.47 37.24
C THR A 20 12.16 -15.15 36.52
N LYS A 21 12.95 -14.27 37.16
CA LYS A 21 13.48 -13.04 36.57
C LYS A 21 14.57 -13.39 35.55
N SER A 22 14.40 -12.94 34.30
CA SER A 22 15.45 -13.00 33.28
C SER A 22 16.54 -11.97 33.59
N PRO A 23 17.82 -12.27 33.41
CA PRO A 23 18.91 -11.33 33.70
C PRO A 23 19.02 -10.27 32.59
N ILE A 24 19.11 -9.01 33.02
CA ILE A 24 19.43 -7.87 32.17
C ILE A 24 20.94 -7.91 31.89
N VAL A 25 21.31 -8.07 30.63
CA VAL A 25 22.71 -7.96 30.19
C VAL A 25 23.01 -6.48 29.91
N THR A 26 23.72 -5.84 30.82
CA THR A 26 24.30 -4.53 30.61
C THR A 26 25.68 -4.66 29.97
N THR A 27 25.85 -4.25 28.71
CA THR A 27 27.16 -4.12 28.09
C THR A 27 27.86 -2.87 28.56
N LYS A 28 29.02 -3.03 29.21
CA LYS A 28 29.93 -1.97 29.63
C LYS A 28 30.53 -1.26 28.41
N LYS A 29 30.48 0.08 28.42
CA LYS A 29 31.29 0.96 27.58
C LYS A 29 32.78 0.73 27.85
N GLY A 30 33.52 0.31 26.84
CA GLY A 30 34.99 0.33 26.86
C GLY A 30 35.51 1.71 26.50
N SER A 31 36.30 2.29 27.43
CA SER A 31 37.10 3.48 27.24
C SER A 31 38.35 3.13 26.39
N GLY A 32 38.47 3.75 25.23
CA GLY A 32 39.67 3.63 24.37
C GLY A 32 40.26 4.98 24.02
N LYS A 33 41.52 5.12 24.35
CA LYS A 33 42.40 6.28 24.46
C LYS A 33 42.51 7.11 23.18
N ASN A 34 42.58 8.43 23.40
CA ASN A 34 43.00 9.47 22.46
C ASN A 34 44.42 9.22 21.94
N THR A 35 44.60 9.28 20.65
CA THR A 35 45.89 9.62 20.01
C THR A 35 45.67 10.75 19.02
N ALA A 36 46.20 11.88 19.36
CA ALA A 36 46.24 13.06 18.50
C ALA A 36 47.16 12.81 17.31
N TYR A 37 46.72 13.12 16.09
CA TYR A 37 47.58 13.28 14.93
C TYR A 37 47.27 14.58 14.18
N SER A 38 48.32 15.31 13.97
CA SER A 38 48.57 16.60 13.39
C SER A 38 47.78 16.93 12.10
N GLN A 39 47.26 18.16 12.08
CA GLN A 39 46.71 18.83 10.90
C GLN A 39 47.78 19.04 9.81
N LYS A 40 47.47 18.64 8.58
CA LYS A 40 48.06 19.22 7.38
C LYS A 40 46.97 19.81 6.50
N ASN A 41 46.91 21.12 6.44
CA ASN A 41 46.07 21.90 5.54
C ASN A 41 46.37 21.51 4.09
N LYS A 42 45.35 20.94 3.38
CA LYS A 42 45.30 20.93 1.92
C LYS A 42 44.07 21.69 1.46
N LYS A 43 44.28 22.74 0.67
CA LYS A 43 43.27 23.51 -0.04
C LYS A 43 42.33 22.52 -0.78
N SER A 44 41.05 22.53 -0.42
CA SER A 44 40.04 21.75 -1.15
C SER A 44 39.50 22.58 -2.31
N LYS A 45 39.72 22.08 -3.52
CA LYS A 45 38.90 22.35 -4.72
C LYS A 45 37.45 22.04 -4.38
N GLY A 46 36.51 22.89 -4.81
CA GLY A 46 35.10 22.77 -4.59
C GLY A 46 34.58 21.34 -4.90
N ARG A 47 34.11 20.67 -3.89
CA ARG A 47 33.42 19.40 -3.97
C ARG A 47 31.95 19.72 -4.17
N ASN A 48 31.42 19.35 -5.33
CA ASN A 48 29.98 19.31 -5.50
C ASN A 48 29.40 18.35 -4.46
N GLU A 49 28.56 18.87 -3.54
CA GLU A 49 27.82 18.02 -2.61
C GLU A 49 26.79 17.22 -3.41
N VAL A 50 26.96 15.90 -3.44
CA VAL A 50 25.98 14.96 -3.98
C VAL A 50 24.93 14.73 -2.90
N ILE A 51 23.68 15.04 -3.19
CA ILE A 51 22.55 14.73 -2.31
C ILE A 51 22.03 13.36 -2.72
N GLU A 52 22.41 12.31 -1.99
CA GLU A 52 21.80 11.00 -2.14
C GLU A 52 20.38 11.02 -1.54
N SER A 53 19.40 10.87 -2.41
CA SER A 53 18.04 10.61 -1.97
C SER A 53 17.93 9.16 -1.50
N THR A 54 17.94 8.93 -0.19
CA THR A 54 17.70 7.61 0.43
C THR A 54 16.23 7.19 0.35
N SER A 55 15.53 7.62 -0.69
CA SER A 55 14.15 7.18 -0.92
C SER A 55 14.16 5.69 -1.26
N ARG A 56 13.78 4.84 -0.32
CA ARG A 56 13.57 3.38 -0.48
C ARG A 56 12.41 3.04 -1.43
N THR A 57 12.10 3.90 -2.39
CA THR A 57 10.96 3.79 -3.30
C THR A 57 11.11 2.61 -4.27
N VAL A 58 12.35 2.26 -4.65
CA VAL A 58 12.64 1.15 -5.59
C VAL A 58 12.18 -0.20 -5.02
N VAL A 59 12.40 -0.46 -3.73
CA VAL A 59 12.00 -1.74 -3.09
C VAL A 59 10.48 -1.88 -3.00
N LYS A 60 9.74 -0.78 -2.86
CA LYS A 60 8.27 -0.82 -2.83
C LYS A 60 7.65 -1.08 -4.19
N ASN A 61 8.26 -0.60 -5.27
CA ASN A 61 7.76 -0.84 -6.63
C ASN A 61 7.84 -2.32 -7.02
N ASP A 62 8.93 -3.01 -6.70
CA ASP A 62 9.09 -4.44 -6.97
C ASP A 62 8.03 -5.29 -6.25
N VAL A 63 7.70 -4.94 -5.00
CA VAL A 63 6.70 -5.66 -4.20
C VAL A 63 5.31 -5.54 -4.80
N VAL A 64 4.90 -4.31 -5.15
CA VAL A 64 3.58 -4.07 -5.73
C VAL A 64 3.49 -4.69 -7.13
N SER A 65 4.53 -4.57 -7.95
CA SER A 65 4.58 -5.21 -9.27
C SER A 65 4.48 -6.74 -9.15
N GLY A 66 5.18 -7.34 -8.18
CA GLY A 66 5.07 -8.78 -7.89
C GLY A 66 3.64 -9.18 -7.48
N TYR A 67 3.01 -8.39 -6.62
CA TYR A 67 1.61 -8.59 -6.22
C TYR A 67 0.66 -8.55 -7.44
N VAL A 68 0.80 -7.55 -8.29
CA VAL A 68 -0.02 -7.41 -9.49
C VAL A 68 0.15 -8.61 -10.42
N LEU A 69 1.38 -9.03 -10.70
CA LEU A 69 1.65 -10.20 -11.56
C LEU A 69 1.03 -11.48 -11.00
N GLN A 70 1.05 -11.65 -9.67
CA GLN A 70 0.52 -12.83 -9.01
C GLN A 70 -1.01 -12.90 -9.01
N TYR A 71 -1.69 -11.74 -8.91
CA TYR A 71 -3.14 -11.71 -8.66
C TYR A 71 -3.99 -11.12 -9.79
N LYS A 72 -3.37 -10.61 -10.87
CA LYS A 72 -4.09 -10.02 -12.01
C LYS A 72 -5.14 -10.94 -12.62
N ASP A 73 -4.83 -12.24 -12.75
CA ASP A 73 -5.73 -13.19 -13.37
C ASP A 73 -6.96 -13.48 -12.50
N ILE A 74 -6.78 -13.50 -11.16
CA ILE A 74 -7.89 -13.60 -10.21
C ILE A 74 -8.78 -12.35 -10.29
N ALA A 75 -8.17 -11.16 -10.33
CA ALA A 75 -8.91 -9.90 -10.44
C ALA A 75 -9.70 -9.81 -11.74
N MET A 76 -9.10 -10.17 -12.89
CA MET A 76 -9.78 -10.23 -14.19
C MET A 76 -10.93 -11.26 -14.20
N SER A 77 -10.73 -12.42 -13.58
CA SER A 77 -11.79 -13.43 -13.44
C SER A 77 -12.96 -12.90 -12.61
N ASN A 78 -12.66 -12.19 -11.51
CA ASN A 78 -13.69 -11.56 -10.68
C ASN A 78 -14.41 -10.43 -11.40
N MET A 79 -13.73 -9.63 -12.21
CA MET A 79 -14.36 -8.61 -13.07
C MET A 79 -15.36 -9.25 -14.04
N LYS A 80 -14.98 -10.34 -14.71
CA LYS A 80 -15.88 -11.08 -15.61
C LYS A 80 -17.11 -11.60 -14.88
N THR A 81 -16.92 -12.16 -13.68
CA THR A 81 -17.99 -12.85 -12.94
C THR A 81 -18.90 -11.88 -12.17
N TYR A 82 -18.33 -10.85 -11.55
CA TYR A 82 -19.03 -9.98 -10.61
C TYR A 82 -19.22 -8.55 -11.10
N GLY A 83 -18.48 -8.12 -12.12
CA GLY A 83 -18.64 -6.80 -12.75
C GLY A 83 -17.87 -5.67 -12.08
N ILE A 84 -16.97 -5.95 -11.13
CA ILE A 84 -16.11 -4.95 -10.49
C ILE A 84 -14.84 -4.82 -11.35
N PRO A 85 -14.37 -3.61 -11.70
CA PRO A 85 -13.13 -3.45 -12.48
C PRO A 85 -11.94 -4.18 -11.85
N ALA A 86 -11.16 -4.89 -12.65
CA ALA A 86 -9.97 -5.61 -12.19
C ALA A 86 -8.93 -4.64 -11.59
N SER A 87 -8.82 -3.43 -12.16
CA SER A 87 -7.98 -2.36 -11.66
C SER A 87 -8.36 -1.94 -10.23
N ILE A 88 -9.66 -1.80 -9.95
CA ILE A 88 -10.18 -1.48 -8.61
C ILE A 88 -9.88 -2.62 -7.63
N ILE A 89 -10.15 -3.87 -8.02
CA ILE A 89 -9.87 -5.05 -7.17
C ILE A 89 -8.39 -5.10 -6.81
N LEU A 90 -7.51 -4.94 -7.79
CA LEU A 90 -6.06 -4.95 -7.56
C LEU A 90 -5.61 -3.79 -6.67
N ALA A 91 -6.08 -2.57 -6.93
CA ALA A 91 -5.72 -1.40 -6.13
C ALA A 91 -6.18 -1.53 -4.66
N GLN A 92 -7.39 -2.05 -4.43
CA GLN A 92 -7.88 -2.37 -3.09
C GLN A 92 -7.03 -3.46 -2.45
N GLY A 93 -6.76 -4.55 -3.15
CA GLY A 93 -5.90 -5.62 -2.64
C GLY A 93 -4.49 -5.14 -2.25
N ILE A 94 -3.87 -4.26 -3.06
CA ILE A 94 -2.59 -3.62 -2.73
C ILE A 94 -2.70 -2.78 -1.46
N LEU A 95 -3.72 -1.93 -1.37
CA LEU A 95 -3.90 -0.99 -0.27
C LEU A 95 -4.22 -1.70 1.05
N GLU A 96 -5.21 -2.60 1.04
CA GLU A 96 -5.73 -3.28 2.24
C GLU A 96 -4.74 -4.32 2.79
N SER A 97 -4.00 -5.02 1.91
CA SER A 97 -3.06 -6.06 2.32
C SER A 97 -1.61 -5.60 2.44
N GLY A 98 -1.31 -4.33 2.15
CA GLY A 98 0.07 -3.87 2.03
C GLY A 98 0.83 -4.63 0.94
N ALA A 99 0.19 -4.84 -0.22
CA ALA A 99 0.68 -5.67 -1.32
C ALA A 99 1.00 -7.12 -0.87
N GLY A 100 0.11 -7.70 -0.08
CA GLY A 100 0.19 -9.09 0.39
C GLY A 100 1.12 -9.32 1.57
N ARG A 101 1.71 -8.26 2.15
CA ARG A 101 2.65 -8.35 3.29
C ARG A 101 2.03 -8.01 4.65
N GLY A 102 0.75 -7.69 4.68
CA GLY A 102 0.01 -7.48 5.92
C GLY A 102 -0.25 -8.80 6.65
N LYS A 103 -0.33 -8.76 7.97
CA LYS A 103 -0.51 -9.95 8.82
C LYS A 103 -1.69 -10.82 8.40
N LEU A 104 -2.83 -10.23 8.06
CA LEU A 104 -4.02 -10.98 7.63
C LEU A 104 -3.83 -11.64 6.26
N ALA A 105 -3.10 -10.99 5.34
CA ALA A 105 -2.78 -11.58 4.05
C ALA A 105 -1.83 -12.77 4.19
N GLU A 106 -0.77 -12.64 5.01
CA GLU A 106 0.23 -13.69 5.19
C GLU A 106 -0.29 -14.89 6.00
N SER A 107 -1.03 -14.65 7.09
CA SER A 107 -1.45 -15.70 8.02
C SER A 107 -2.80 -16.33 7.71
N ALA A 108 -3.66 -15.61 6.96
CA ALA A 108 -5.05 -15.99 6.73
C ALA A 108 -5.49 -15.94 5.27
N ASN A 109 -4.60 -15.63 4.30
CA ASN A 109 -4.95 -15.37 2.91
C ASN A 109 -6.06 -14.33 2.73
N ASN A 110 -6.26 -13.46 3.72
CA ASN A 110 -7.32 -12.47 3.75
C ASN A 110 -6.77 -11.10 3.32
N HIS A 111 -6.84 -10.82 2.03
CA HIS A 111 -6.24 -9.63 1.41
C HIS A 111 -7.11 -8.37 1.53
N PHE A 112 -8.34 -8.49 2.00
CA PHE A 112 -9.29 -7.37 2.08
C PHE A 112 -9.81 -7.10 3.50
N GLY A 113 -9.22 -7.73 4.52
CA GLY A 113 -9.65 -7.55 5.90
C GLY A 113 -11.11 -7.94 6.14
N ILE A 114 -11.57 -9.05 5.55
CA ILE A 114 -12.97 -9.46 5.67
C ILE A 114 -13.19 -10.05 7.05
N LYS A 115 -14.04 -9.38 7.83
CA LYS A 115 -14.40 -9.79 9.20
C LYS A 115 -15.37 -10.98 9.17
N CYS A 116 -15.37 -11.79 10.24
CA CYS A 116 -16.38 -12.81 10.44
C CYS A 116 -17.74 -12.12 10.66
N HIS A 117 -18.74 -12.55 9.92
CA HIS A 117 -20.14 -12.21 10.19
C HIS A 117 -20.84 -13.43 10.79
N ALA A 118 -22.07 -13.25 11.28
CA ALA A 118 -22.80 -14.30 11.97
C ALA A 118 -23.02 -15.59 11.15
N ASP A 119 -22.97 -15.49 9.83
CA ASP A 119 -23.10 -16.57 8.87
C ASP A 119 -21.80 -17.31 8.54
N TRP A 120 -20.63 -16.79 8.99
CA TRP A 120 -19.34 -17.41 8.73
C TRP A 120 -19.14 -18.68 9.55
N LYS A 121 -18.89 -19.80 8.85
CA LYS A 121 -18.65 -21.12 9.46
C LYS A 121 -17.26 -21.70 9.14
N GLY A 122 -16.43 -20.94 8.39
CA GLY A 122 -15.08 -21.33 8.05
C GLY A 122 -14.07 -20.98 9.14
N ASP A 123 -12.81 -21.25 8.86
CA ASP A 123 -11.68 -20.90 9.73
C ASP A 123 -11.57 -19.39 9.94
N SER A 124 -11.02 -19.00 11.09
CA SER A 124 -10.86 -17.60 11.46
C SER A 124 -9.55 -17.34 12.21
N VAL A 125 -9.13 -16.08 12.20
CA VAL A 125 -8.01 -15.57 13.00
C VAL A 125 -8.47 -14.37 13.82
N ARG A 126 -7.80 -14.13 14.94
CA ARG A 126 -7.99 -12.92 15.75
C ARG A 126 -6.92 -11.89 15.39
N HIS A 127 -7.34 -10.65 15.19
CA HIS A 127 -6.45 -9.55 14.88
C HIS A 127 -6.99 -8.24 15.46
N ASP A 128 -6.10 -7.35 15.87
CA ASP A 128 -6.45 -6.02 16.35
C ASP A 128 -6.62 -5.07 15.15
N ASP A 129 -7.81 -4.46 15.05
CA ASP A 129 -8.16 -3.50 14.01
C ASP A 129 -8.91 -2.32 14.70
N ASP A 130 -10.18 -2.07 14.39
CA ASP A 130 -10.98 -1.05 15.08
C ASP A 130 -11.18 -1.38 16.58
N SER A 131 -11.17 -2.65 16.90
CA SER A 131 -11.23 -3.19 18.26
C SER A 131 -10.17 -4.28 18.47
N SER A 132 -9.85 -4.56 19.75
CA SER A 132 -8.93 -5.65 20.08
C SER A 132 -9.56 -7.01 19.77
N GLN A 133 -8.76 -7.92 19.21
CA GLN A 133 -9.10 -9.33 18.98
C GLN A 133 -10.37 -9.53 18.13
N GLU A 134 -10.57 -8.71 17.11
CA GLU A 134 -11.66 -8.90 16.16
C GLU A 134 -11.49 -10.18 15.35
N CYS A 135 -12.62 -10.75 14.92
CA CYS A 135 -12.63 -11.98 14.13
C CYS A 135 -12.53 -11.68 12.64
N PHE A 136 -11.51 -12.25 11.99
CA PHE A 136 -11.31 -12.17 10.54
C PHE A 136 -11.39 -13.56 9.91
N ARG A 137 -11.97 -13.65 8.71
CA ARG A 137 -12.04 -14.89 7.95
C ARG A 137 -10.64 -15.37 7.58
N LYS A 138 -10.42 -16.67 7.68
CA LYS A 138 -9.23 -17.33 7.16
C LYS A 138 -9.60 -18.20 5.99
N TYR A 139 -8.80 -18.14 4.94
CA TYR A 139 -9.04 -18.84 3.68
C TYR A 139 -7.91 -19.82 3.37
N ASP A 140 -8.23 -20.90 2.69
CA ASP A 140 -7.22 -21.85 2.19
C ASP A 140 -6.46 -21.26 1.00
N LYS A 141 -7.15 -20.46 0.19
CA LYS A 141 -6.59 -19.82 -1.02
C LYS A 141 -6.90 -18.33 -1.07
N VAL A 142 -5.97 -17.55 -1.54
CA VAL A 142 -6.14 -16.09 -1.74
C VAL A 142 -7.35 -15.79 -2.65
N SER A 143 -7.61 -16.62 -3.67
CA SER A 143 -8.76 -16.44 -4.57
C SER A 143 -10.11 -16.43 -3.86
N GLU A 144 -10.21 -17.04 -2.69
CA GLU A 144 -11.44 -17.06 -1.89
C GLU A 144 -11.68 -15.70 -1.23
N SER A 145 -10.64 -15.04 -0.72
CA SER A 145 -10.78 -13.68 -0.20
C SER A 145 -11.16 -12.68 -1.30
N TYR A 146 -10.64 -12.85 -2.51
CA TYR A 146 -11.01 -12.05 -3.67
C TYR A 146 -12.48 -12.25 -4.07
N ARG A 147 -12.94 -13.50 -4.07
CA ARG A 147 -14.35 -13.84 -4.31
C ARG A 147 -15.26 -13.24 -3.23
N ASP A 148 -14.90 -13.41 -1.97
CA ASP A 148 -15.72 -12.92 -0.85
C ASP A 148 -15.76 -11.37 -0.82
N HIS A 149 -14.67 -10.70 -1.19
CA HIS A 149 -14.65 -9.25 -1.40
C HIS A 149 -15.64 -8.83 -2.51
N ALA A 150 -15.65 -9.53 -3.64
CA ALA A 150 -16.58 -9.23 -4.73
C ALA A 150 -18.04 -9.47 -4.29
N LEU A 151 -18.31 -10.56 -3.58
CA LEU A 151 -19.64 -10.86 -3.04
C LEU A 151 -20.06 -9.83 -1.97
N PHE A 152 -19.13 -9.37 -1.14
CA PHE A 152 -19.40 -8.31 -0.17
C PHE A 152 -19.87 -7.01 -0.84
N LEU A 153 -19.21 -6.59 -1.90
CA LEU A 153 -19.63 -5.40 -2.65
C LEU A 153 -20.96 -5.63 -3.37
N LYS A 154 -21.11 -6.76 -4.04
CA LYS A 154 -22.33 -7.06 -4.82
C LYS A 154 -23.56 -7.29 -3.94
N GLY A 155 -23.37 -7.86 -2.74
CA GLY A 155 -24.47 -8.24 -1.85
C GLY A 155 -25.03 -7.11 -0.98
N LYS A 156 -24.41 -5.92 -0.94
CA LYS A 156 -24.86 -4.82 -0.08
C LYS A 156 -25.50 -3.70 -0.90
N VAL A 157 -26.74 -3.36 -0.59
CA VAL A 157 -27.55 -2.32 -1.27
C VAL A 157 -26.80 -0.99 -1.41
N ARG A 158 -26.03 -0.59 -0.39
CA ARG A 158 -25.28 0.67 -0.42
C ARG A 158 -24.26 0.77 -1.57
N TYR A 159 -23.81 -0.36 -2.12
CA TYR A 159 -22.88 -0.41 -3.26
C TYR A 159 -23.58 -0.63 -4.61
N ALA A 160 -24.92 -0.80 -4.65
CA ALA A 160 -25.64 -1.13 -5.88
C ALA A 160 -25.37 -0.13 -7.02
N SER A 161 -25.33 1.17 -6.71
CA SER A 161 -25.06 2.22 -7.71
C SER A 161 -23.67 2.15 -8.36
N LEU A 162 -22.70 1.43 -7.74
CA LEU A 162 -21.39 1.22 -8.36
C LEU A 162 -21.50 0.36 -9.62
N PHE A 163 -22.40 -0.59 -9.63
CA PHE A 163 -22.55 -1.55 -10.74
C PHE A 163 -23.27 -0.96 -11.96
N GLU A 164 -23.72 0.29 -11.86
CA GLU A 164 -24.26 1.08 -12.97
C GLU A 164 -23.18 1.96 -13.65
N LEU A 165 -21.98 2.03 -13.03
CA LEU A 165 -20.86 2.75 -13.60
C LEU A 165 -20.19 1.94 -14.72
N ASP A 166 -19.59 2.67 -15.68
CA ASP A 166 -18.76 2.03 -16.69
C ASP A 166 -17.59 1.27 -16.03
N LYS A 167 -17.33 0.07 -16.53
CA LYS A 167 -16.32 -0.82 -15.94
C LYS A 167 -14.89 -0.41 -16.25
N ASP A 168 -14.67 0.54 -17.11
CA ASP A 168 -13.38 1.18 -17.41
C ASP A 168 -13.21 2.56 -16.73
N ASP A 169 -14.28 3.10 -16.11
CA ASP A 169 -14.20 4.33 -15.33
C ASP A 169 -13.80 4.04 -13.87
N TYR A 170 -12.54 3.62 -13.67
CA TYR A 170 -11.99 3.37 -12.33
C TYR A 170 -12.04 4.61 -11.43
N GLN A 171 -12.06 5.84 -12.00
CA GLN A 171 -12.14 7.07 -11.20
C GLN A 171 -13.52 7.24 -10.58
N ALA A 172 -14.59 7.00 -11.35
CA ALA A 172 -15.94 7.00 -10.81
C ALA A 172 -16.13 5.88 -9.77
N TRP A 173 -15.61 4.69 -10.04
CA TRP A 173 -15.62 3.57 -9.09
C TRP A 173 -14.92 3.91 -7.77
N ALA A 174 -13.70 4.47 -7.81
CA ALA A 174 -12.95 4.85 -6.60
C ALA A 174 -13.71 5.87 -5.75
N LYS A 175 -14.25 6.92 -6.40
CA LYS A 175 -15.08 7.96 -5.75
C LYS A 175 -16.38 7.37 -5.19
N GLY A 176 -17.00 6.49 -5.96
CA GLY A 176 -18.24 5.81 -5.61
C GLY A 176 -18.08 4.90 -4.39
N LEU A 177 -17.00 4.13 -4.30
CA LEU A 177 -16.68 3.30 -3.13
C LEU A 177 -16.62 4.12 -1.85
N ARG A 178 -15.94 5.27 -1.86
CA ARG A 178 -15.90 6.17 -0.70
C ARG A 178 -17.27 6.74 -0.38
N LYS A 179 -18.01 7.23 -1.40
CA LYS A 179 -19.36 7.77 -1.23
C LYS A 179 -20.32 6.74 -0.62
N ALA A 180 -20.17 5.47 -1.00
CA ALA A 180 -20.95 4.36 -0.47
C ALA A 180 -20.46 3.88 0.93
N GLY A 181 -19.44 4.52 1.51
CA GLY A 181 -18.93 4.24 2.84
C GLY A 181 -18.08 2.96 2.93
N TYR A 182 -17.32 2.64 1.88
CA TYR A 182 -16.33 1.57 1.94
C TYR A 182 -15.16 1.95 2.86
N ALA A 183 -14.73 3.19 2.78
CA ALA A 183 -13.70 3.76 3.64
C ALA A 183 -14.08 5.15 4.16
N THR A 184 -13.62 5.49 5.35
CA THR A 184 -13.81 6.80 5.99
C THR A 184 -12.78 7.83 5.54
N ASP A 185 -11.59 7.39 5.12
CA ASP A 185 -10.50 8.26 4.66
C ASP A 185 -10.92 9.08 3.43
N PRO A 186 -10.93 10.44 3.52
CA PRO A 186 -11.26 11.29 2.38
C PRO A 186 -10.33 11.12 1.18
N ARG A 187 -9.08 10.66 1.38
CA ARG A 187 -8.10 10.41 0.33
C ARG A 187 -8.12 8.98 -0.21
N TYR A 188 -9.09 8.16 0.20
CA TYR A 188 -9.19 6.78 -0.28
C TYR A 188 -9.28 6.68 -1.82
N PRO A 189 -10.12 7.49 -2.51
CA PRO A 189 -10.16 7.48 -3.97
C PRO A 189 -8.81 7.81 -4.60
N ASP A 190 -8.11 8.84 -4.09
CA ASP A 190 -6.82 9.27 -4.65
C ASP A 190 -5.75 8.18 -4.47
N LYS A 191 -5.80 7.44 -3.36
CA LYS A 191 -4.91 6.29 -3.15
C LYS A 191 -5.14 5.20 -4.18
N LEU A 192 -6.40 4.82 -4.43
CA LEU A 192 -6.74 3.81 -5.43
C LEU A 192 -6.32 4.25 -6.83
N ILE A 193 -6.70 5.47 -7.24
CA ILE A 193 -6.34 6.05 -8.53
C ILE A 193 -4.82 6.08 -8.72
N SER A 194 -4.08 6.50 -7.68
CA SER A 194 -2.61 6.53 -7.72
C SER A 194 -1.99 5.13 -7.96
N TYR A 195 -2.54 4.07 -7.36
CA TYR A 195 -2.08 2.70 -7.66
C TYR A 195 -2.44 2.29 -9.08
N ILE A 196 -3.67 2.57 -9.52
CA ILE A 196 -4.15 2.19 -10.85
C ILE A 196 -3.30 2.83 -11.95
N GLU A 197 -3.04 4.12 -11.83
CA GLU A 197 -2.25 4.87 -12.81
C GLU A 197 -0.77 4.50 -12.78
N ARG A 198 -0.17 4.43 -11.58
CA ARG A 198 1.25 4.11 -11.41
C ARG A 198 1.63 2.73 -11.93
N TYR A 199 0.76 1.75 -11.75
CA TYR A 199 1.02 0.36 -12.15
C TYR A 199 0.24 -0.05 -13.39
N ASN A 200 -0.36 0.91 -14.11
CA ASN A 200 -1.13 0.69 -15.33
C ASN A 200 -2.22 -0.38 -15.17
N LEU A 201 -2.89 -0.44 -14.00
CA LEU A 201 -3.83 -1.52 -13.71
C LEU A 201 -5.06 -1.52 -14.64
N GLY A 202 -5.44 -0.38 -15.22
CA GLY A 202 -6.52 -0.28 -16.21
C GLY A 202 -6.32 -1.13 -17.46
N GLN A 203 -5.07 -1.57 -17.75
CA GLN A 203 -4.82 -2.53 -18.83
C GLN A 203 -5.57 -3.86 -18.63
N TYR A 204 -5.80 -4.28 -17.39
CA TYR A 204 -6.52 -5.51 -17.08
C TYR A 204 -8.03 -5.37 -17.26
N ASP A 205 -8.56 -4.17 -17.05
CA ASP A 205 -9.95 -3.84 -17.39
C ASP A 205 -10.14 -3.91 -18.90
N ALA A 206 -9.26 -3.26 -19.66
CA ALA A 206 -9.27 -3.28 -21.11
C ALA A 206 -9.15 -4.71 -21.69
N GLN A 207 -8.29 -5.56 -21.11
CA GLN A 207 -8.18 -6.97 -21.51
C GLN A 207 -9.49 -7.73 -21.30
N VAL A 208 -10.22 -7.47 -20.20
CA VAL A 208 -11.51 -8.13 -19.94
C VAL A 208 -12.61 -7.62 -20.87
N LEU A 209 -12.59 -6.31 -21.19
CA LEU A 209 -13.59 -5.66 -22.04
C LEU A 209 -13.31 -5.81 -23.53
N GLY A 210 -12.11 -6.28 -23.91
CA GLY A 210 -11.69 -6.37 -25.31
C GLY A 210 -11.43 -5.00 -25.96
N THR A 211 -11.04 -3.99 -25.15
CA THR A 211 -10.78 -2.63 -25.60
C THR A 211 -9.28 -2.32 -25.64
N ASN A 212 -8.89 -1.24 -26.32
CA ASN A 212 -7.50 -0.78 -26.37
C ASN A 212 -7.17 0.04 -25.13
N TYR A 213 -6.19 -0.39 -24.36
CA TYR A 213 -5.67 0.38 -23.23
C TYR A 213 -4.68 1.44 -23.68
N VAL A 214 -4.90 2.69 -23.25
CA VAL A 214 -3.95 3.78 -23.42
C VAL A 214 -3.51 4.24 -22.05
N PRO A 215 -2.23 4.03 -21.65
CA PRO A 215 -1.71 4.50 -20.37
C PRO A 215 -1.92 6.01 -20.20
N VAL A 216 -2.25 6.44 -19.00
CA VAL A 216 -2.48 7.85 -18.64
C VAL A 216 -1.27 8.73 -18.99
N GLU A 217 -0.08 8.20 -18.84
CA GLU A 217 1.17 8.84 -19.25
C GLU A 217 1.17 9.25 -20.73
N ASN A 218 0.66 8.39 -21.62
CA ASN A 218 0.56 8.68 -23.05
C ASN A 218 -0.59 9.64 -23.39
N GLN A 219 -1.63 9.69 -22.57
CA GLN A 219 -2.71 10.68 -22.72
C GLN A 219 -2.20 12.08 -22.39
N ASN A 220 -1.42 12.22 -21.32
CA ASN A 220 -0.80 13.49 -20.93
C ASN A 220 0.21 13.98 -21.99
N ARG A 221 0.97 13.07 -22.61
CA ARG A 221 1.85 13.43 -23.75
C ARG A 221 1.07 13.99 -24.95
N ARG A 222 -0.10 13.47 -25.26
CA ARG A 222 -0.94 14.00 -26.35
C ARG A 222 -1.50 15.40 -26.06
N ILE A 223 -1.78 15.68 -24.78
CA ILE A 223 -2.24 17.02 -24.34
C ILE A 223 -1.07 18.02 -24.32
N VAL A 224 0.12 17.59 -23.88
CA VAL A 224 1.32 18.43 -23.80
C VAL A 224 1.85 18.82 -25.17
N VAL A 225 1.74 17.95 -26.17
CA VAL A 225 2.13 18.28 -27.58
C VAL A 225 1.24 19.40 -28.17
N ARG A 226 0.03 19.66 -27.62
CA ARG A 226 -0.82 20.78 -28.03
C ARG A 226 -0.54 22.09 -27.29
N ASN A 227 0.23 22.08 -26.20
CA ASN A 227 0.56 23.25 -25.37
C ASN A 227 2.06 23.50 -25.24
N SER A 228 2.83 23.40 -26.32
CA SER A 228 4.26 23.76 -26.32
C SER A 228 4.41 25.30 -26.25
N GLY A 229 4.74 25.81 -25.09
CA GLY A 229 5.04 27.25 -24.93
C GLY A 229 5.75 27.67 -23.66
N ASN A 230 5.63 26.97 -22.52
CA ASN A 230 6.26 27.44 -21.29
C ASN A 230 6.83 26.28 -20.47
N ASP A 231 8.05 25.86 -20.80
CA ASP A 231 8.85 24.98 -19.94
C ASP A 231 9.22 25.73 -18.64
N THR A 232 8.76 25.20 -17.50
CA THR A 232 9.14 25.74 -16.18
C THR A 232 10.27 24.89 -15.60
N PHE A 233 11.37 25.55 -15.24
CA PHE A 233 12.51 24.91 -14.62
C PHE A 233 12.58 25.24 -13.13
N TYR A 234 12.99 24.27 -12.32
CA TYR A 234 13.28 24.43 -10.92
C TYR A 234 14.78 24.17 -10.67
N GLU A 235 15.41 25.05 -9.93
CA GLU A 235 16.80 24.89 -9.52
C GLU A 235 16.87 24.20 -8.16
N VAL A 236 17.53 23.04 -8.12
CA VAL A 236 17.65 22.19 -6.93
C VAL A 236 18.37 22.93 -5.81
N GLN A 237 17.75 23.02 -4.64
CA GLN A 237 18.29 23.63 -3.44
C GLN A 237 18.86 22.58 -2.49
N LYS A 238 19.71 23.03 -1.55
CA LYS A 238 20.25 22.15 -0.49
C LYS A 238 19.11 21.55 0.34
N GLY A 239 19.08 20.23 0.44
CA GLY A 239 18.03 19.49 1.14
C GLY A 239 16.86 19.01 0.27
N ASP A 240 16.83 19.38 -1.02
CA ASP A 240 15.83 18.86 -1.95
C ASP A 240 16.07 17.38 -2.27
N THR A 241 14.98 16.71 -2.52
CA THR A 241 14.93 15.35 -3.06
C THR A 241 14.00 15.31 -4.26
N LEU A 242 14.14 14.32 -5.14
CA LEU A 242 13.16 14.11 -6.23
C LEU A 242 11.72 14.03 -5.68
N TYR A 243 11.54 13.44 -4.51
CA TYR A 243 10.24 13.36 -3.86
C TYR A 243 9.70 14.73 -3.42
N SER A 244 10.53 15.58 -2.76
CA SER A 244 10.09 16.90 -2.32
C SER A 244 9.74 17.81 -3.49
N ILE A 245 10.56 17.75 -4.57
CA ILE A 245 10.33 18.52 -5.79
C ILE A 245 9.10 18.03 -6.54
N SER A 246 8.95 16.71 -6.72
CA SER A 246 7.79 16.13 -7.38
C SER A 246 6.48 16.49 -6.68
N LYS A 247 6.48 16.43 -5.34
CA LYS A 247 5.32 16.84 -4.53
C LYS A 247 5.02 18.33 -4.67
N LYS A 248 6.04 19.19 -4.71
CA LYS A 248 5.91 20.65 -4.85
C LYS A 248 5.24 21.03 -6.17
N TYR A 249 5.52 20.29 -7.25
CA TYR A 249 5.01 20.55 -8.58
C TYR A 249 3.89 19.62 -9.03
N ASN A 250 3.36 18.81 -8.09
CA ASN A 250 2.30 17.83 -8.33
C ASN A 250 2.63 16.83 -9.45
N LEU A 251 3.90 16.37 -9.47
CA LEU A 251 4.44 15.37 -10.38
C LEU A 251 4.65 14.04 -9.64
N LEU A 252 4.73 12.95 -10.38
CA LEU A 252 5.33 11.72 -9.86
C LEU A 252 6.85 11.80 -9.91
N VAL A 253 7.54 11.10 -9.02
CA VAL A 253 9.01 11.06 -9.03
C VAL A 253 9.53 10.50 -10.35
N ASP A 254 8.85 9.48 -10.88
CA ASP A 254 9.25 8.85 -12.14
C ASP A 254 9.02 9.77 -13.34
N ASP A 255 7.95 10.57 -13.35
CA ASP A 255 7.71 11.61 -14.37
C ASP A 255 8.79 12.69 -14.33
N LEU A 256 9.17 13.12 -13.13
CA LEU A 256 10.23 14.11 -12.95
C LEU A 256 11.57 13.57 -13.44
N LYS A 257 11.89 12.30 -13.16
CA LYS A 257 13.08 11.62 -13.67
C LYS A 257 13.07 11.55 -15.19
N GLN A 258 11.98 11.08 -15.77
CA GLN A 258 11.85 10.91 -17.22
C GLN A 258 11.94 12.24 -17.96
N LYS A 259 11.26 13.30 -17.46
CA LYS A 259 11.33 14.65 -18.04
C LYS A 259 12.76 15.20 -18.08
N ASN A 260 13.62 14.74 -17.17
CA ASN A 260 14.97 15.23 -16.98
C ASN A 260 16.05 14.21 -17.35
N ASN A 261 15.67 13.08 -17.96
CA ASN A 261 16.58 11.99 -18.35
C ASN A 261 17.48 11.49 -17.19
N LEU A 262 16.90 11.40 -15.97
CA LEU A 262 17.64 10.92 -14.80
C LEU A 262 17.55 9.40 -14.71
N SER A 263 18.70 8.75 -14.66
CA SER A 263 18.80 7.28 -14.51
C SER A 263 18.60 6.81 -13.07
N ASP A 264 18.96 7.66 -12.11
CA ASP A 264 18.88 7.38 -10.68
C ASP A 264 18.22 8.53 -9.89
N ASN A 265 18.33 8.52 -8.56
CA ASN A 265 17.73 9.53 -7.70
C ASN A 265 18.71 10.63 -7.25
N THR A 266 19.90 10.67 -7.84
CA THR A 266 20.95 11.63 -7.46
C THR A 266 20.62 13.01 -8.02
N LEU A 267 20.67 14.03 -7.16
CA LEU A 267 20.52 15.44 -7.51
C LEU A 267 21.75 16.24 -7.09
N PHE A 268 22.07 17.29 -7.86
CA PHE A 268 23.11 18.24 -7.53
C PHE A 268 22.49 19.58 -7.19
N VAL A 269 22.99 20.25 -6.15
CA VAL A 269 22.58 21.62 -5.83
C VAL A 269 22.91 22.54 -7.00
N GLY A 270 21.93 23.34 -7.43
CA GLY A 270 22.03 24.17 -8.64
C GLY A 270 21.63 23.47 -9.95
N GLN A 271 21.34 22.17 -9.91
CA GLN A 271 20.81 21.45 -11.08
C GLN A 271 19.45 22.01 -11.47
N LYS A 272 19.24 22.29 -12.76
CA LYS A 272 17.94 22.72 -13.27
C LYS A 272 17.12 21.51 -13.72
N LEU A 273 15.94 21.35 -13.12
CA LEU A 273 14.99 20.30 -13.48
C LEU A 273 13.77 20.91 -14.15
N LYS A 274 13.37 20.31 -15.26
CA LYS A 274 12.12 20.63 -15.96
C LYS A 274 10.97 20.07 -15.13
N VAL A 275 10.09 20.95 -14.65
CA VAL A 275 9.00 20.63 -13.72
C VAL A 275 7.60 20.89 -14.28
N LYS A 276 7.54 21.41 -15.51
CA LYS A 276 6.28 21.62 -16.23
C LYS A 276 6.47 21.45 -17.72
#